data_8d68d093e43b51d3ebdae635c67d3ac2
#
_entry.id   8d68d093e43b51d3ebdae635c67d3ac2
#
_cell.length_a   1.000
_cell.length_b   1.000
_cell.length_c   1.000
_cell.angle_alpha   90.00
_cell.angle_beta   90.00
_cell.angle_gamma   90.00
#
_symmetry.space_group_name_H-M   'P 1'
#
loop_
_entity.id
_entity.type
_entity.pdbx_description
1 polymer ?
#
loop_
_entity_poly.entity_id
_entity_poly.type
_entity_poly.pdbx_seq_one_letter_code
_entity_poly.pdbx_strand_id
1 'polypeptide(L)'
;ISNEIYPHISNLSQNKSYLRILDAGTGDGTIISNVIKSFHRYHPYTSLLITGKEISYEDLKNTLEKMPDRFVEHPNLFVTMTNVKFSELGLIENSSKIKNKKIKELNLVLKSNNSFEFNSQITGSKLGNFIKKNWGIEIDNKGRTSYSNPCLIRIYREDNKGHLEQFLKNDYKNNDYDLIIASQAYRAASSVEVKVRNVIGPLMKLLNKSGKLLVTHSIGGPSIQKILKLAFKDKEAFPNTAENILEYLKDNPVCENSIFRYVKPKNYAFDFKKTPDQTISELFGHDSDAKLANILYVGQIPEKDIQNLESNKSLYDKVLKTIKSQRRLQFKNEIFSISKIR
;
A
#
# COMPACT_ATOMS: atom_id res chain seq x y z
N ILE A 1 -9.20 -4.57 7.26
CA ILE A 1 -9.01 -3.47 6.28
C ILE A 1 -9.93 -3.68 5.10
N SER A 2 -9.87 -4.81 4.39
CA SER A 2 -10.69 -5.05 3.19
C SER A 2 -12.19 -4.79 3.40
N ASN A 3 -12.77 -5.23 4.52
CA ASN A 3 -14.18 -5.01 4.86
C ASN A 3 -14.56 -3.52 4.97
N GLU A 4 -13.62 -2.67 5.37
CA GLU A 4 -13.83 -1.22 5.45
C GLU A 4 -13.72 -0.54 4.08
N ILE A 5 -13.03 -1.19 3.12
CA ILE A 5 -12.86 -0.68 1.75
C ILE A 5 -14.06 -1.03 0.86
N TYR A 6 -14.67 -2.19 1.02
CA TYR A 6 -15.74 -2.69 0.14
C TYR A 6 -16.92 -1.73 -0.05
N PRO A 7 -17.46 -1.05 0.98
CA PRO A 7 -18.54 -0.08 0.79
C PRO A 7 -18.15 1.11 -0.11
N HIS A 8 -16.85 1.43 -0.18
CA HIS A 8 -16.37 2.50 -1.05
C HIS A 8 -16.27 2.05 -2.51
N ILE A 9 -15.95 0.78 -2.75
CA ILE A 9 -15.93 0.20 -4.10
C ILE A 9 -17.35 0.10 -4.65
N SER A 10 -18.31 -0.41 -3.87
CA SER A 10 -19.71 -0.56 -4.31
C SER A 10 -20.37 0.79 -4.67
N ASN A 11 -19.91 1.88 -4.06
CA ASN A 11 -20.44 3.24 -4.28
C ASN A 11 -19.70 4.02 -5.39
N LEU A 12 -18.77 3.39 -6.13
CA LEU A 12 -18.16 4.03 -7.29
C LEU A 12 -19.20 4.21 -8.40
N SER A 13 -19.01 5.25 -9.22
CA SER A 13 -19.96 5.58 -10.29
C SER A 13 -20.08 4.45 -11.29
N GLN A 14 -21.30 3.96 -11.51
CA GLN A 14 -21.59 2.92 -12.52
C GLN A 14 -21.69 3.48 -13.95
N ASN A 15 -21.70 4.80 -14.11
CA ASN A 15 -21.87 5.45 -15.42
C ASN A 15 -20.55 5.68 -16.17
N LYS A 16 -19.43 5.16 -15.64
CA LYS A 16 -18.12 5.26 -16.28
C LYS A 16 -17.78 3.97 -17.01
N SER A 17 -17.22 4.09 -18.23
CA SER A 17 -16.69 2.96 -18.98
C SER A 17 -15.47 2.31 -18.33
N TYR A 18 -14.75 3.09 -17.50
CA TYR A 18 -13.63 2.62 -16.70
C TYR A 18 -13.56 3.36 -15.35
N LEU A 19 -12.94 2.72 -14.39
CA LEU A 19 -12.63 3.29 -13.07
C LEU A 19 -11.15 3.11 -12.76
N ARG A 20 -10.58 4.10 -12.07
CA ARG A 20 -9.16 4.13 -11.72
C ARG A 20 -8.98 4.04 -10.23
N ILE A 21 -8.23 3.04 -9.79
CA ILE A 21 -7.92 2.81 -8.38
C ILE A 21 -6.40 2.82 -8.18
N LEU A 22 -5.93 3.48 -7.13
CA LEU A 22 -4.54 3.45 -6.70
C LEU A 22 -4.45 2.76 -5.34
N ASP A 23 -3.62 1.74 -5.24
CA ASP A 23 -3.18 1.16 -3.97
C ASP A 23 -1.78 1.71 -3.63
N ALA A 24 -1.76 2.65 -2.71
CA ALA A 24 -0.57 3.41 -2.34
C ALA A 24 0.18 2.73 -1.19
N GLY A 25 1.12 1.88 -1.53
CA GLY A 25 1.82 0.97 -0.61
C GLY A 25 1.16 -0.41 -0.63
N THR A 26 1.32 -1.10 -1.75
CA THR A 26 0.63 -2.36 -2.05
C THR A 26 1.03 -3.49 -1.10
N GLY A 27 2.27 -3.47 -0.60
CA GLY A 27 2.81 -4.54 0.24
C GLY A 27 2.73 -5.89 -0.48
N ASP A 28 2.32 -6.93 0.24
CA ASP A 28 2.21 -8.30 -0.27
C ASP A 28 1.09 -8.52 -1.32
N GLY A 29 0.35 -7.47 -1.69
CA GLY A 29 -0.73 -7.53 -2.67
C GLY A 29 -2.08 -8.06 -2.15
N THR A 30 -2.22 -8.33 -0.87
CA THR A 30 -3.49 -8.85 -0.31
C THR A 30 -4.62 -7.84 -0.47
N ILE A 31 -4.37 -6.55 -0.25
CA ILE A 31 -5.41 -5.51 -0.38
C ILE A 31 -5.79 -5.35 -1.84
N ILE A 32 -4.83 -5.14 -2.75
CA ILE A 32 -5.09 -4.93 -4.17
C ILE A 32 -5.85 -6.11 -4.79
N SER A 33 -5.48 -7.36 -4.44
CA SER A 33 -6.16 -8.56 -4.89
C SER A 33 -7.63 -8.61 -4.42
N ASN A 34 -7.90 -8.27 -3.15
CA ASN A 34 -9.25 -8.21 -2.60
C ASN A 34 -10.08 -7.06 -3.20
N VAL A 35 -9.43 -5.93 -3.50
CA VAL A 35 -10.06 -4.80 -4.20
C VAL A 35 -10.54 -5.23 -5.58
N ILE A 36 -9.73 -5.94 -6.36
CA ILE A 36 -10.09 -6.43 -7.69
C ILE A 36 -11.28 -7.40 -7.60
N LYS A 37 -11.26 -8.36 -6.64
CA LYS A 37 -12.39 -9.26 -6.40
C LYS A 37 -13.68 -8.52 -6.07
N SER A 38 -13.59 -7.55 -5.17
CA SER A 38 -14.75 -6.75 -4.77
C SER A 38 -15.23 -5.89 -5.92
N PHE A 39 -14.29 -5.31 -6.70
CA PHE A 39 -14.63 -4.52 -7.88
C PHE A 39 -15.40 -5.36 -8.91
N HIS A 40 -14.93 -6.55 -9.25
CA HIS A 40 -15.64 -7.45 -10.16
C HIS A 40 -17.07 -7.76 -9.69
N ARG A 41 -17.28 -7.96 -8.39
CA ARG A 41 -18.63 -8.23 -7.84
C ARG A 41 -19.61 -7.09 -8.10
N TYR A 42 -19.18 -5.84 -8.00
CA TYR A 42 -20.06 -4.67 -8.10
C TYR A 42 -20.04 -4.01 -9.49
N HIS A 43 -18.95 -4.19 -10.24
CA HIS A 43 -18.69 -3.56 -11.53
C HIS A 43 -18.15 -4.57 -12.56
N PRO A 44 -18.87 -5.69 -12.84
CA PRO A 44 -18.32 -6.81 -13.63
C PRO A 44 -17.98 -6.45 -15.08
N TYR A 45 -18.63 -5.42 -15.62
CA TYR A 45 -18.46 -5.00 -17.02
C TYR A 45 -17.66 -3.72 -17.21
N THR A 46 -17.32 -3.04 -16.11
CA THR A 46 -16.54 -1.81 -16.13
C THR A 46 -15.06 -2.13 -16.16
N SER A 47 -14.29 -1.48 -17.03
CA SER A 47 -12.83 -1.66 -17.03
C SER A 47 -12.20 -1.13 -15.74
N LEU A 48 -11.31 -1.91 -15.14
CA LEU A 48 -10.55 -1.51 -13.96
C LEU A 48 -9.09 -1.20 -14.33
N LEU A 49 -8.72 0.06 -14.18
CA LEU A 49 -7.32 0.51 -14.26
C LEU A 49 -6.79 0.65 -12.83
N ILE A 50 -6.06 -0.34 -12.36
CA ILE A 50 -5.51 -0.34 -11.01
C ILE A 50 -4.01 -0.11 -11.03
N THR A 51 -3.56 0.85 -10.23
CA THR A 51 -2.14 1.13 -10.02
C THR A 51 -1.73 0.69 -8.62
N GLY A 52 -0.71 -0.14 -8.52
CA GLY A 52 -0.04 -0.49 -7.28
C GLY A 52 1.30 0.23 -7.16
N LYS A 53 1.53 0.91 -6.05
CA LYS A 53 2.83 1.50 -5.73
C LYS A 53 3.52 0.64 -4.69
N GLU A 54 4.69 0.08 -5.04
CA GLU A 54 5.50 -0.71 -4.13
C GLU A 54 6.99 -0.46 -4.41
N ILE A 55 7.83 -0.42 -3.38
CA ILE A 55 9.28 -0.23 -3.52
C ILE A 55 10.04 -1.55 -3.28
N SER A 56 9.50 -2.41 -2.42
CA SER A 56 10.07 -3.71 -2.10
C SER A 56 9.99 -4.65 -3.30
N TYR A 57 11.11 -5.27 -3.64
CA TYR A 57 11.17 -6.32 -4.66
C TYR A 57 10.33 -7.54 -4.26
N GLU A 58 10.43 -7.96 -3.01
CA GLU A 58 9.74 -9.13 -2.48
C GLU A 58 8.22 -8.93 -2.46
N ASP A 59 7.77 -7.79 -1.97
CA ASP A 59 6.35 -7.46 -1.94
C ASP A 59 5.77 -7.31 -3.36
N LEU A 60 6.53 -6.71 -4.29
CA LEU A 60 6.13 -6.70 -5.71
C LEU A 60 5.92 -8.11 -6.24
N LYS A 61 6.86 -9.03 -5.98
CA LYS A 61 6.77 -10.42 -6.42
C LYS A 61 5.53 -11.09 -5.84
N ASN A 62 5.31 -10.97 -4.52
CA ASN A 62 4.14 -11.51 -3.83
C ASN A 62 2.82 -10.95 -4.40
N THR A 63 2.81 -9.66 -4.74
CA THR A 63 1.66 -9.02 -5.40
C THR A 63 1.40 -9.63 -6.77
N LEU A 64 2.42 -9.78 -7.60
CA LEU A 64 2.31 -10.29 -8.95
C LEU A 64 1.83 -11.76 -8.99
N GLU A 65 2.27 -12.58 -8.03
CA GLU A 65 1.84 -13.98 -7.88
C GLU A 65 0.33 -14.12 -7.56
N LYS A 66 -0.30 -13.07 -7.02
CA LYS A 66 -1.75 -13.04 -6.77
C LYS A 66 -2.60 -12.58 -7.96
N MET A 67 -1.98 -12.11 -9.05
CA MET A 67 -2.70 -11.52 -10.18
C MET A 67 -3.30 -12.52 -11.19
N PRO A 68 -2.74 -13.72 -11.43
CA PRO A 68 -3.26 -14.64 -12.45
C PRO A 68 -4.77 -14.86 -12.37
N ASP A 69 -5.29 -15.19 -11.19
CA ASP A 69 -6.72 -15.40 -10.97
C ASP A 69 -7.53 -14.10 -11.17
N ARG A 70 -6.95 -12.97 -10.84
CA ARG A 70 -7.60 -11.65 -10.98
C ARG A 70 -7.88 -11.32 -12.44
N PHE A 71 -6.97 -11.68 -13.35
CA PHE A 71 -7.16 -11.50 -14.80
C PHE A 71 -8.19 -12.47 -15.37
N VAL A 72 -8.41 -13.63 -14.76
CA VAL A 72 -9.50 -14.54 -15.12
C VAL A 72 -10.84 -14.03 -14.60
N GLU A 73 -10.90 -13.65 -13.33
CA GLU A 73 -12.12 -13.19 -12.66
C GLU A 73 -12.63 -11.86 -13.28
N HIS A 74 -11.72 -10.95 -13.58
CA HIS A 74 -12.06 -9.64 -14.16
C HIS A 74 -11.31 -9.42 -15.49
N PRO A 75 -11.87 -9.89 -16.62
CA PRO A 75 -11.17 -9.81 -17.90
C PRO A 75 -10.74 -8.41 -18.32
N ASN A 76 -11.51 -7.37 -17.97
CA ASN A 76 -11.23 -5.96 -18.28
C ASN A 76 -10.28 -5.30 -17.27
N LEU A 77 -9.33 -6.06 -16.72
CA LEU A 77 -8.35 -5.62 -15.74
C LEU A 77 -7.07 -5.12 -16.42
N PHE A 78 -6.60 -3.95 -15.99
CA PHE A 78 -5.31 -3.38 -16.33
C PHE A 78 -4.55 -3.09 -15.03
N VAL A 79 -3.43 -3.76 -14.83
CA VAL A 79 -2.58 -3.60 -13.64
C VAL A 79 -1.33 -2.81 -14.01
N THR A 80 -1.07 -1.75 -13.29
CA THR A 80 0.16 -0.97 -13.37
C THR A 80 0.90 -1.05 -12.04
N MET A 81 2.15 -1.50 -12.04
CA MET A 81 3.01 -1.49 -10.84
C MET A 81 4.12 -0.47 -11.01
N THR A 82 4.40 0.31 -9.96
CA THR A 82 5.45 1.32 -9.97
C THR A 82 6.15 1.44 -8.61
N ASN A 83 7.43 1.84 -8.63
CA ASN A 83 8.24 2.05 -7.43
C ASN A 83 8.51 3.54 -7.12
N VAL A 84 7.95 4.46 -7.89
CA VAL A 84 8.21 5.90 -7.73
C VAL A 84 7.64 6.45 -6.42
N LYS A 85 8.09 7.63 -6.01
CA LYS A 85 7.58 8.31 -4.81
C LYS A 85 6.14 8.78 -5.03
N PHE A 86 5.38 8.93 -3.96
CA PHE A 86 3.98 9.41 -4.05
C PHE A 86 3.88 10.77 -4.77
N SER A 87 4.83 11.66 -4.54
CA SER A 87 4.90 12.97 -5.23
C SER A 87 5.23 12.90 -6.73
N GLU A 88 5.63 11.75 -7.23
CA GLU A 88 6.04 11.51 -8.61
C GLU A 88 5.01 10.69 -9.40
N LEU A 89 3.99 10.13 -8.71
CA LEU A 89 2.96 9.32 -9.34
C LEU A 89 2.22 10.05 -10.48
N GLY A 90 2.00 11.35 -10.35
CA GLY A 90 1.41 12.17 -11.41
C GLY A 90 2.28 12.33 -12.67
N LEU A 91 3.55 11.93 -12.62
CA LEU A 91 4.50 12.05 -13.74
C LEU A 91 4.65 10.77 -14.56
N ILE A 92 4.27 9.61 -14.02
CA ILE A 92 4.56 8.30 -14.64
C ILE A 92 3.93 8.09 -16.02
N GLU A 93 2.83 8.79 -16.30
CA GLU A 93 2.10 8.65 -17.57
C GLU A 93 2.43 9.78 -18.56
N ASN A 94 2.94 10.92 -18.06
CA ASN A 94 3.13 12.13 -18.84
C ASN A 94 4.60 12.48 -19.07
N SER A 95 5.52 11.69 -18.53
CA SER A 95 6.94 11.98 -18.63
C SER A 95 7.73 10.70 -18.94
N SER A 96 8.72 10.81 -19.80
CA SER A 96 9.68 9.72 -20.04
C SER A 96 10.80 9.68 -18.99
N LYS A 97 10.88 10.70 -18.12
CA LYS A 97 11.93 10.84 -17.09
C LYS A 97 11.37 11.37 -15.78
N ILE A 98 11.91 10.89 -14.68
CA ILE A 98 11.70 11.41 -13.34
C ILE A 98 13.07 11.76 -12.75
N LYS A 99 13.27 13.00 -12.30
CA LYS A 99 14.55 13.49 -11.75
C LYS A 99 15.74 13.17 -12.64
N ASN A 100 15.62 13.41 -13.94
CA ASN A 100 16.64 13.12 -14.96
C ASN A 100 16.94 11.61 -15.18
N LYS A 101 16.33 10.70 -14.45
CA LYS A 101 16.40 9.24 -14.69
C LYS A 101 15.28 8.82 -15.65
N LYS A 102 15.64 8.13 -16.73
CA LYS A 102 14.66 7.57 -17.68
C LYS A 102 13.80 6.51 -16.98
N ILE A 103 12.47 6.60 -17.14
CA ILE A 103 11.56 5.57 -16.64
C ILE A 103 11.84 4.26 -17.38
N LYS A 104 12.03 3.18 -16.64
CA LYS A 104 12.16 1.82 -17.17
C LYS A 104 10.79 1.21 -17.27
N GLU A 105 10.36 0.90 -18.49
CA GLU A 105 9.00 0.42 -18.76
C GLU A 105 9.01 -1.01 -19.27
N LEU A 106 8.02 -1.78 -18.84
CA LEU A 106 7.70 -3.10 -19.36
C LEU A 106 6.20 -3.22 -19.56
N ASN A 107 5.77 -3.56 -20.77
CA ASN A 107 4.42 -4.00 -21.06
C ASN A 107 4.41 -5.53 -21.18
N LEU A 108 3.67 -6.19 -20.29
CA LEU A 108 3.44 -7.63 -20.29
C LEU A 108 2.01 -7.89 -20.79
N VAL A 109 1.92 -8.37 -22.01
CA VAL A 109 0.65 -8.75 -22.63
C VAL A 109 0.42 -10.23 -22.35
N LEU A 110 -0.65 -10.55 -21.64
CA LEU A 110 -1.02 -11.92 -21.28
C LEU A 110 -1.80 -12.56 -22.44
N LYS A 111 -1.24 -13.63 -22.96
CA LYS A 111 -1.80 -14.40 -24.08
C LYS A 111 -2.40 -15.68 -23.53
N SER A 112 -3.67 -15.71 -23.29
CA SER A 112 -4.46 -16.87 -22.87
C SER A 112 -5.74 -16.38 -22.18
N ASN A 113 -6.50 -17.30 -21.60
CA ASN A 113 -7.71 -17.03 -20.84
C ASN A 113 -7.79 -17.82 -19.53
N ASN A 114 -6.69 -18.45 -19.10
CA ASN A 114 -6.67 -19.25 -17.86
C ASN A 114 -5.52 -18.85 -16.92
N SER A 115 -5.73 -19.11 -15.65
CA SER A 115 -4.84 -18.71 -14.56
C SER A 115 -3.45 -19.36 -14.64
N PHE A 116 -3.36 -20.62 -15.07
CA PHE A 116 -2.08 -21.34 -15.18
C PHE A 116 -1.14 -20.68 -16.20
N GLU A 117 -1.68 -20.36 -17.40
CA GLU A 117 -0.91 -19.68 -18.43
C GLU A 117 -0.54 -18.25 -18.03
N PHE A 118 -1.45 -17.52 -17.38
CA PHE A 118 -1.15 -16.20 -16.86
C PHE A 118 -0.07 -16.25 -15.80
N ASN A 119 -0.12 -17.23 -14.89
CA ASN A 119 0.93 -17.44 -13.89
C ASN A 119 2.29 -17.70 -14.57
N SER A 120 2.32 -18.58 -15.55
CA SER A 120 3.56 -18.90 -16.30
C SER A 120 4.18 -17.67 -16.98
N GLN A 121 3.34 -16.76 -17.51
CA GLN A 121 3.82 -15.53 -18.13
C GLN A 121 4.25 -14.47 -17.10
N ILE A 122 3.54 -14.34 -15.98
CA ILE A 122 3.84 -13.39 -14.91
C ILE A 122 5.10 -13.81 -14.13
N THR A 123 5.28 -15.10 -13.87
CA THR A 123 6.50 -15.62 -13.20
C THR A 123 7.64 -15.89 -14.18
N GLY A 124 7.42 -15.72 -15.47
CA GLY A 124 8.38 -16.01 -16.53
C GLY A 124 9.60 -15.09 -16.55
N SER A 125 10.62 -15.53 -17.28
CA SER A 125 11.95 -14.88 -17.33
C SER A 125 11.91 -13.42 -17.80
N LYS A 126 10.97 -13.05 -18.69
CA LYS A 126 10.86 -11.68 -19.22
C LYS A 126 10.62 -10.68 -18.12
N LEU A 127 9.62 -10.92 -17.27
CA LEU A 127 9.28 -10.05 -16.14
C LEU A 127 10.32 -10.16 -15.03
N GLY A 128 10.75 -11.39 -14.68
CA GLY A 128 11.76 -11.62 -13.66
C GLY A 128 13.09 -10.92 -13.96
N ASN A 129 13.59 -10.99 -15.21
CA ASN A 129 14.81 -10.30 -15.63
C ASN A 129 14.64 -8.77 -15.60
N PHE A 130 13.48 -8.25 -16.01
CA PHE A 130 13.21 -6.81 -15.94
C PHE A 130 13.26 -6.31 -14.50
N ILE A 131 12.57 -6.98 -13.59
CA ILE A 131 12.52 -6.62 -12.16
C ILE A 131 13.92 -6.71 -11.55
N LYS A 132 14.60 -7.83 -11.71
CA LYS A 132 15.95 -8.03 -11.18
C LYS A 132 16.95 -6.96 -11.64
N LYS A 133 16.83 -6.50 -12.88
CA LYS A 133 17.72 -5.49 -13.48
C LYS A 133 17.39 -4.07 -13.05
N ASN A 134 16.12 -3.73 -12.88
CA ASN A 134 15.66 -2.34 -12.82
C ASN A 134 15.00 -1.96 -11.50
N TRP A 135 14.32 -2.92 -10.81
CA TRP A 135 13.58 -2.66 -9.58
C TRP A 135 14.48 -2.78 -8.35
N GLY A 136 15.30 -1.78 -8.15
CA GLY A 136 16.24 -1.73 -7.04
C GLY A 136 15.91 -0.61 -6.07
N ILE A 137 16.49 -0.69 -4.88
CA ILE A 137 16.44 0.37 -3.86
C ILE A 137 17.83 0.97 -3.66
N GLU A 138 17.87 2.24 -3.34
CA GLU A 138 19.03 2.97 -2.85
C GLU A 138 18.69 3.67 -1.54
N ILE A 139 19.67 3.82 -0.67
CA ILE A 139 19.53 4.53 0.60
C ILE A 139 20.32 5.83 0.47
N ASP A 140 19.65 6.96 0.72
CA ASP A 140 20.31 8.27 0.67
C ASP A 140 21.17 8.52 1.92
N ASN A 141 21.97 9.60 1.89
CA ASN A 141 22.89 9.97 2.99
C ASN A 141 22.17 10.23 4.33
N LYS A 142 20.84 10.33 4.31
CA LYS A 142 19.99 10.48 5.51
C LYS A 142 19.31 9.17 5.93
N GLY A 143 19.72 8.03 5.35
CA GLY A 143 19.13 6.72 5.61
C GLY A 143 17.70 6.53 5.06
N ARG A 144 17.28 7.35 4.08
CA ARG A 144 15.93 7.24 3.50
C ARG A 144 15.98 6.35 2.26
N THR A 145 15.08 5.36 2.23
CA THR A 145 14.94 4.44 1.11
C THR A 145 14.30 5.15 -0.10
N SER A 146 14.86 4.94 -1.28
CA SER A 146 14.36 5.39 -2.57
C SER A 146 14.58 4.31 -3.62
N TYR A 147 13.92 4.42 -4.77
CA TYR A 147 14.19 3.54 -5.91
C TYR A 147 15.52 3.91 -6.58
N SER A 148 16.25 2.92 -7.10
CA SER A 148 17.45 3.15 -7.92
C SER A 148 17.11 3.62 -9.34
N ASN A 149 16.08 3.05 -9.95
CA ASN A 149 15.49 3.51 -11.21
C ASN A 149 13.98 3.65 -11.06
N PRO A 150 13.35 4.69 -11.65
CA PRO A 150 11.90 4.75 -11.76
C PRO A 150 11.42 3.67 -12.72
N CYS A 151 10.52 2.81 -12.26
CA CYS A 151 10.02 1.66 -13.02
C CYS A 151 8.50 1.72 -13.17
N LEU A 152 8.04 1.21 -14.32
CA LEU A 152 6.63 1.07 -14.66
C LEU A 152 6.42 -0.29 -15.35
N ILE A 153 5.61 -1.15 -14.76
CA ILE A 153 5.20 -2.44 -15.31
C ILE A 153 3.72 -2.38 -15.56
N ARG A 154 3.28 -2.56 -16.80
CA ARG A 154 1.87 -2.67 -17.18
C ARG A 154 1.56 -4.10 -17.58
N ILE A 155 0.50 -4.68 -17.01
CA ILE A 155 0.07 -6.05 -17.28
C ILE A 155 -1.40 -6.01 -17.67
N TYR A 156 -1.73 -6.62 -18.79
CA TYR A 156 -3.08 -6.68 -19.32
C TYR A 156 -3.24 -7.84 -20.28
N ARG A 157 -4.47 -8.26 -20.53
CA ARG A 157 -4.78 -9.33 -21.48
C ARG A 157 -4.69 -8.81 -22.92
N GLU A 158 -4.28 -9.69 -23.85
CA GLU A 158 -4.15 -9.37 -25.27
C GLU A 158 -5.46 -8.90 -25.89
N ASP A 159 -6.58 -9.49 -25.51
CA ASP A 159 -7.92 -9.13 -25.98
C ASP A 159 -8.35 -7.69 -25.56
N ASN A 160 -7.70 -7.10 -24.55
CA ASN A 160 -7.96 -5.74 -24.09
C ASN A 160 -6.95 -4.69 -24.60
N LYS A 161 -6.02 -5.07 -25.47
CA LYS A 161 -4.97 -4.16 -25.95
C LYS A 161 -5.55 -2.89 -26.60
N GLY A 162 -6.56 -3.00 -27.42
CA GLY A 162 -7.21 -1.86 -28.08
C GLY A 162 -7.87 -0.90 -27.10
N HIS A 163 -8.49 -1.40 -26.05
CA HIS A 163 -9.09 -0.57 -24.99
C HIS A 163 -8.01 0.20 -24.23
N LEU A 164 -6.88 -0.43 -23.89
CA LEU A 164 -5.77 0.25 -23.23
C LEU A 164 -5.20 1.38 -24.10
N GLU A 165 -4.98 1.13 -25.38
CA GLU A 165 -4.48 2.16 -26.32
C GLU A 165 -5.45 3.35 -26.41
N GLN A 166 -6.74 3.10 -26.39
CA GLN A 166 -7.76 4.15 -26.38
C GLN A 166 -7.73 4.96 -25.08
N PHE A 167 -7.62 4.30 -23.91
CA PHE A 167 -7.49 4.97 -22.64
C PHE A 167 -6.22 5.84 -22.57
N LEU A 168 -5.08 5.30 -23.01
CA LEU A 168 -3.81 6.03 -23.01
C LEU A 168 -3.84 7.26 -23.93
N LYS A 169 -4.59 7.23 -25.04
CA LYS A 169 -4.69 8.36 -25.97
C LYS A 169 -5.63 9.46 -25.50
N ASN A 170 -6.76 9.11 -24.91
CA ASN A 170 -7.88 10.04 -24.69
C ASN A 170 -7.92 10.61 -23.27
N ASP A 171 -7.63 9.80 -22.24
CA ASP A 171 -8.00 10.12 -20.86
C ASP A 171 -6.83 10.09 -19.86
N TYR A 172 -5.70 9.54 -20.26
CA TYR A 172 -4.59 9.29 -19.35
C TYR A 172 -3.78 10.54 -18.95
N LYS A 173 -4.10 11.69 -19.55
CA LYS A 173 -3.33 12.94 -19.31
C LYS A 173 -3.47 13.51 -17.92
N ASN A 174 -4.48 13.11 -17.15
CA ASN A 174 -4.82 13.77 -15.88
C ASN A 174 -4.52 12.95 -14.62
N ASN A 175 -4.03 11.71 -14.71
CA ASN A 175 -3.69 10.85 -13.56
C ASN A 175 -4.71 10.87 -12.39
N ASP A 176 -5.98 11.15 -12.69
CA ASP A 176 -7.03 11.34 -11.69
C ASP A 176 -7.65 9.99 -11.29
N TYR A 177 -7.57 9.64 -10.01
CA TYR A 177 -8.11 8.41 -9.47
C TYR A 177 -9.48 8.61 -8.83
N ASP A 178 -10.37 7.62 -9.05
CA ASP A 178 -11.69 7.56 -8.42
C ASP A 178 -11.60 7.13 -6.97
N LEU A 179 -10.66 6.23 -6.68
CA LEU A 179 -10.38 5.74 -5.35
C LEU A 179 -8.87 5.58 -5.15
N ILE A 180 -8.37 6.11 -4.06
CA ILE A 180 -7.00 5.88 -3.59
C ILE A 180 -7.08 5.20 -2.23
N ILE A 181 -6.33 4.12 -2.06
CA ILE A 181 -6.21 3.37 -0.81
C ILE A 181 -4.79 3.55 -0.30
N ALA A 182 -4.63 4.17 0.85
CA ALA A 182 -3.35 4.37 1.53
C ALA A 182 -3.35 3.57 2.83
N SER A 183 -3.12 2.25 2.71
CA SER A 183 -3.07 1.37 3.86
C SER A 183 -1.68 1.38 4.48
N GLN A 184 -1.56 2.06 5.62
CA GLN A 184 -0.28 2.22 6.33
C GLN A 184 0.87 2.72 5.43
N ALA A 185 0.55 3.61 4.49
CA ALA A 185 1.47 4.09 3.46
C ALA A 185 2.59 5.01 4.00
N TYR A 186 2.63 5.27 5.29
CA TYR A 186 3.65 6.07 5.98
C TYR A 186 3.99 5.47 7.35
N ARG A 187 5.18 5.79 7.84
CA ARG A 187 5.61 5.35 9.17
C ARG A 187 4.74 5.97 10.26
N ALA A 188 4.24 5.13 11.16
CA ALA A 188 3.39 5.56 12.28
C ALA A 188 4.08 6.64 13.13
N ALA A 189 5.38 6.48 13.40
CA ALA A 189 6.21 7.41 14.20
C ALA A 189 6.52 8.76 13.52
N SER A 190 6.23 8.94 12.21
CA SER A 190 6.48 10.21 11.54
C SER A 190 5.56 11.31 12.06
N SER A 191 6.05 12.56 12.06
CA SER A 191 5.21 13.72 12.39
C SER A 191 4.05 13.88 11.40
N VAL A 192 2.99 14.55 11.81
CA VAL A 192 1.83 14.86 10.97
C VAL A 192 2.25 15.59 9.70
N GLU A 193 3.11 16.61 9.83
CA GLU A 193 3.63 17.37 8.70
C GLU A 193 4.31 16.45 7.67
N VAL A 194 5.16 15.53 8.13
CA VAL A 194 5.88 14.59 7.23
C VAL A 194 4.91 13.63 6.54
N LYS A 195 3.90 13.12 7.26
CA LYS A 195 2.85 12.26 6.68
C LYS A 195 2.06 12.99 5.59
N VAL A 196 1.66 14.23 5.87
CA VAL A 196 0.90 15.06 4.93
C VAL A 196 1.77 15.46 3.73
N ARG A 197 2.95 16.02 3.97
CA ARG A 197 3.83 16.50 2.89
C ARG A 197 4.26 15.39 1.93
N ASN A 198 4.61 14.21 2.46
CA ASN A 198 5.23 13.16 1.64
C ASN A 198 4.26 12.12 1.09
N VAL A 199 3.06 11.98 1.68
CA VAL A 199 2.11 10.92 1.31
C VAL A 199 0.72 11.48 1.06
N ILE A 200 0.03 11.98 2.07
CA ILE A 200 -1.39 12.33 1.98
C ILE A 200 -1.62 13.46 0.98
N GLY A 201 -0.85 14.53 1.06
CA GLY A 201 -0.95 15.67 0.15
C GLY A 201 -0.70 15.30 -1.32
N PRO A 202 0.41 14.62 -1.65
CA PRO A 202 0.60 14.07 -2.99
C PRO A 202 -0.56 13.21 -3.49
N LEU A 203 -1.10 12.32 -2.66
CA LEU A 203 -2.23 11.46 -3.03
C LEU A 203 -3.53 12.25 -3.22
N MET A 204 -3.80 13.27 -2.40
CA MET A 204 -4.96 14.15 -2.58
C MET A 204 -4.94 14.88 -3.94
N LYS A 205 -3.75 15.26 -4.44
CA LYS A 205 -3.60 15.91 -5.76
C LYS A 205 -3.95 14.99 -6.92
N LEU A 206 -3.90 13.68 -6.73
CA LEU A 206 -4.21 12.67 -7.74
C LEU A 206 -5.69 12.29 -7.79
N LEU A 207 -6.53 12.79 -6.88
CA LEU A 207 -7.96 12.51 -6.89
C LEU A 207 -8.66 13.25 -8.04
N ASN A 208 -9.52 12.54 -8.75
CA ASN A 208 -10.46 13.17 -9.67
C ASN A 208 -11.57 13.93 -8.90
N LYS A 209 -12.38 14.69 -9.60
CA LYS A 209 -13.60 15.28 -9.03
C LYS A 209 -14.51 14.14 -8.55
N SER A 210 -14.95 14.22 -7.30
CA SER A 210 -15.67 13.17 -6.55
C SER A 210 -14.82 11.96 -6.17
N GLY A 211 -13.53 11.95 -6.45
CA GLY A 211 -12.59 10.90 -6.03
C GLY A 211 -12.41 10.89 -4.51
N LYS A 212 -12.04 9.73 -3.99
CA LYS A 212 -11.90 9.50 -2.56
C LYS A 212 -10.54 8.88 -2.23
N LEU A 213 -9.89 9.41 -1.20
CA LEU A 213 -8.72 8.83 -0.56
C LEU A 213 -9.16 8.17 0.76
N LEU A 214 -8.90 6.88 0.88
CA LEU A 214 -9.05 6.11 2.12
C LEU A 214 -7.68 5.93 2.75
N VAL A 215 -7.53 6.32 4.00
CA VAL A 215 -6.27 6.18 4.73
C VAL A 215 -6.51 5.27 5.93
N THR A 216 -5.70 4.23 6.06
CA THR A 216 -5.62 3.46 7.30
C THR A 216 -4.37 3.85 8.06
N HIS A 217 -4.54 4.11 9.36
CA HIS A 217 -3.51 4.63 10.24
C HIS A 217 -3.43 3.79 11.51
N SER A 218 -2.24 3.30 11.83
CA SER A 218 -2.05 2.54 13.06
C SER A 218 -1.79 3.49 14.22
N ILE A 219 -2.53 3.27 15.31
CA ILE A 219 -2.35 3.96 16.60
C ILE A 219 -1.84 3.01 17.69
N GLY A 220 -1.41 1.81 17.29
CA GLY A 220 -0.91 0.79 18.22
C GLY A 220 -2.04 0.18 19.04
N GLY A 221 -2.07 0.43 20.29
CA GLY A 221 -2.99 -0.10 21.27
C GLY A 221 -2.27 -0.24 22.62
N PRO A 222 -2.99 -0.30 23.75
CA PRO A 222 -2.36 -0.23 25.07
C PRO A 222 -1.27 -1.28 25.29
N SER A 223 -1.52 -2.54 24.92
CA SER A 223 -0.55 -3.63 25.04
C SER A 223 0.68 -3.42 24.17
N ILE A 224 0.47 -3.01 22.91
CA ILE A 224 1.55 -2.77 21.94
C ILE A 224 2.40 -1.58 22.36
N GLN A 225 1.77 -0.46 22.74
CA GLN A 225 2.48 0.72 23.24
C GLN A 225 3.30 0.40 24.49
N LYS A 226 2.77 -0.42 25.42
CA LYS A 226 3.49 -0.87 26.60
C LYS A 226 4.75 -1.67 26.25
N ILE A 227 4.64 -2.59 25.27
CA ILE A 227 5.77 -3.41 24.81
C ILE A 227 6.82 -2.53 24.14
N LEU A 228 6.40 -1.63 23.23
CA LEU A 228 7.33 -0.74 22.53
C LEU A 228 7.99 0.26 23.46
N LYS A 229 7.28 0.80 24.46
CA LYS A 229 7.84 1.67 25.49
C LYS A 229 8.84 0.94 26.39
N LEU A 230 8.62 -0.35 26.67
CA LEU A 230 9.58 -1.18 27.38
C LEU A 230 10.85 -1.40 26.56
N ALA A 231 10.70 -1.70 25.27
CA ALA A 231 11.82 -1.98 24.36
C ALA A 231 12.62 -0.71 23.97
N PHE A 232 11.93 0.43 23.81
CA PHE A 232 12.48 1.67 23.24
C PHE A 232 12.05 2.89 24.05
N LYS A 233 12.57 3.01 25.28
CA LYS A 233 12.15 3.95 26.35
C LYS A 233 11.75 5.35 25.90
N ASP A 234 12.51 5.95 24.96
CA ASP A 234 12.38 7.35 24.56
C ASP A 234 11.73 7.52 23.18
N LYS A 235 11.15 6.44 22.61
CA LYS A 235 10.58 6.48 21.27
C LYS A 235 9.08 6.20 21.32
N GLU A 236 8.31 7.17 20.91
CA GLU A 236 6.88 6.98 20.68
C GLU A 236 6.64 6.48 19.25
N ALA A 237 6.21 5.22 19.15
CA ALA A 237 5.97 4.59 17.85
C ALA A 237 4.68 5.07 17.18
N PHE A 238 3.71 5.59 17.96
CA PHE A 238 2.38 6.01 17.49
C PHE A 238 2.00 7.39 18.08
N PRO A 239 2.74 8.47 17.74
CA PRO A 239 2.57 9.78 18.38
C PRO A 239 1.32 10.55 17.94
N ASN A 240 0.67 10.13 16.85
CA ASN A 240 -0.40 10.91 16.25
C ASN A 240 -1.63 10.05 16.00
N THR A 241 -2.80 10.67 16.08
CA THR A 241 -4.09 10.12 15.66
C THR A 241 -4.45 10.60 14.25
N ALA A 242 -5.46 9.98 13.64
CA ALA A 242 -6.02 10.46 12.38
C ALA A 242 -6.64 11.86 12.53
N GLU A 243 -7.17 12.19 13.72
CA GLU A 243 -7.73 13.53 14.00
C GLU A 243 -6.67 14.61 13.89
N ASN A 244 -5.46 14.39 14.46
CA ASN A 244 -4.34 15.33 14.32
C ASN A 244 -3.97 15.58 12.85
N ILE A 245 -4.04 14.53 12.01
CA ILE A 245 -3.78 14.66 10.57
C ILE A 245 -4.86 15.51 9.90
N LEU A 246 -6.14 15.29 10.25
CA LEU A 246 -7.26 16.02 9.64
C LEU A 246 -7.28 17.50 10.09
N GLU A 247 -6.94 17.81 11.35
CA GLU A 247 -6.77 19.17 11.84
C GLU A 247 -5.66 19.89 11.10
N TYR A 248 -4.49 19.25 11.01
CA TYR A 248 -3.37 19.83 10.25
C TYR A 248 -3.73 20.14 8.79
N LEU A 249 -4.49 19.27 8.12
CA LEU A 249 -4.93 19.49 6.75
C LEU A 249 -5.92 20.65 6.59
N LYS A 250 -6.73 20.96 7.60
CA LYS A 250 -7.63 22.12 7.61
C LYS A 250 -6.84 23.42 7.70
N ASP A 251 -5.78 23.43 8.55
CA ASP A 251 -4.96 24.62 8.77
C ASP A 251 -3.91 24.81 7.66
N ASN A 252 -3.55 23.74 6.94
CA ASN A 252 -2.54 23.73 5.89
C ASN A 252 -3.11 23.11 4.59
N PRO A 253 -3.89 23.85 3.81
CA PRO A 253 -4.51 23.36 2.58
C PRO A 253 -3.45 22.90 1.56
N VAL A 254 -3.63 21.69 1.04
CA VAL A 254 -2.68 21.06 0.09
C VAL A 254 -2.89 21.57 -1.35
N CYS A 255 -4.10 22.01 -1.68
CA CYS A 255 -4.52 22.47 -3.00
C CYS A 255 -5.40 23.72 -2.84
N GLU A 256 -4.91 24.87 -3.25
CA GLU A 256 -5.61 26.17 -3.12
C GLU A 256 -6.95 26.23 -3.86
N ASN A 257 -7.06 25.52 -4.98
CA ASN A 257 -8.25 25.55 -5.85
C ASN A 257 -9.14 24.31 -5.73
N SER A 258 -8.98 23.50 -4.69
CA SER A 258 -9.76 22.28 -4.50
C SER A 258 -10.45 22.25 -3.15
N ILE A 259 -11.71 21.83 -3.14
CA ILE A 259 -12.50 21.67 -1.92
C ILE A 259 -12.50 20.19 -1.53
N PHE A 260 -12.16 19.92 -0.28
CA PHE A 260 -12.13 18.57 0.27
C PHE A 260 -13.10 18.43 1.43
N ARG A 261 -13.75 17.27 1.48
CA ARG A 261 -14.56 16.84 2.64
C ARG A 261 -13.76 15.82 3.43
N TYR A 262 -13.59 16.07 4.70
CA TYR A 262 -12.93 15.17 5.65
C TYR A 262 -13.98 14.40 6.44
N VAL A 263 -13.85 13.08 6.51
CA VAL A 263 -14.74 12.21 7.28
C VAL A 263 -14.02 11.77 8.55
N LYS A 264 -14.70 11.90 9.69
CA LYS A 264 -14.15 11.53 11.01
C LYS A 264 -13.63 10.09 11.01
N PRO A 265 -12.53 9.84 11.74
CA PRO A 265 -11.97 8.50 11.84
C PRO A 265 -12.93 7.53 12.50
N LYS A 266 -12.88 6.28 12.01
CA LYS A 266 -13.47 5.11 12.69
C LYS A 266 -12.34 4.26 13.24
N ASN A 267 -12.48 3.84 14.47
CA ASN A 267 -11.55 2.91 15.10
C ASN A 267 -11.94 1.48 14.77
N TYR A 268 -10.97 0.67 14.42
CA TYR A 268 -11.10 -0.78 14.37
C TYR A 268 -9.88 -1.43 14.99
N ALA A 269 -10.10 -2.57 15.59
CA ALA A 269 -9.04 -3.33 16.22
C ALA A 269 -8.94 -4.71 15.56
N PHE A 270 -7.74 -5.23 15.47
CA PHE A 270 -7.52 -6.61 15.09
C PHE A 270 -6.59 -7.30 16.08
N ASP A 271 -6.91 -8.55 16.36
CA ASP A 271 -6.06 -9.40 17.16
C ASP A 271 -5.02 -10.07 16.29
N PHE A 272 -3.85 -10.32 16.83
CA PHE A 272 -2.95 -11.31 16.27
C PHE A 272 -3.63 -12.67 16.29
N LYS A 273 -4.22 -13.05 15.16
CA LYS A 273 -4.71 -14.41 14.96
C LYS A 273 -3.51 -15.31 14.70
N LYS A 274 -3.52 -16.50 15.28
CA LYS A 274 -2.58 -17.54 14.92
C LYS A 274 -2.71 -17.87 13.45
N THR A 275 -1.62 -17.72 12.71
CA THR A 275 -1.47 -18.31 11.38
C THR A 275 -1.04 -19.78 11.55
N PRO A 276 -1.18 -20.66 10.54
CA PRO A 276 -0.60 -22.01 10.59
C PRO A 276 0.89 -22.00 10.98
N ASP A 277 1.66 -21.07 10.47
CA ASP A 277 3.09 -20.91 10.79
C ASP A 277 3.30 -20.49 12.24
N GLN A 278 2.45 -19.63 12.78
CA GLN A 278 2.48 -19.25 14.21
C GLN A 278 2.14 -20.44 15.12
N THR A 279 1.25 -21.33 14.68
CA THR A 279 0.93 -22.55 15.42
C THR A 279 2.14 -23.48 15.47
N ILE A 280 2.87 -23.61 14.36
CA ILE A 280 4.13 -24.37 14.32
C ILE A 280 5.18 -23.71 15.22
N SER A 281 5.34 -22.38 15.15
CA SER A 281 6.25 -21.63 16.02
C SER A 281 5.92 -21.78 17.51
N GLU A 282 4.63 -21.85 17.88
CA GLU A 282 4.19 -22.10 19.26
C GLU A 282 4.62 -23.49 19.75
N LEU A 283 4.49 -24.50 18.91
CA LEU A 283 4.92 -25.87 19.22
C LEU A 283 6.44 -25.95 19.49
N PHE A 284 7.22 -25.10 18.84
CA PHE A 284 8.67 -25.02 18.99
C PHE A 284 9.15 -23.90 19.96
N GLY A 285 8.25 -23.21 20.66
CA GLY A 285 8.60 -22.22 21.67
C GLY A 285 8.91 -20.81 21.13
N HIS A 286 8.72 -20.52 19.85
CA HIS A 286 9.06 -19.24 19.17
C HIS A 286 7.91 -18.25 19.02
N ASP A 287 6.73 -18.51 19.56
CA ASP A 287 5.54 -17.66 19.40
C ASP A 287 5.77 -16.18 19.81
N SER A 288 6.50 -15.96 20.91
CA SER A 288 6.76 -14.58 21.39
C SER A 288 7.69 -13.79 20.48
N ASP A 289 8.64 -14.45 19.82
CA ASP A 289 9.55 -13.84 18.85
C ASP A 289 8.80 -13.44 17.59
N ALA A 290 7.95 -14.31 17.05
CA ALA A 290 7.09 -14.00 15.92
C ALA A 290 6.13 -12.83 16.21
N LYS A 291 5.55 -12.79 17.43
CA LYS A 291 4.71 -11.66 17.86
C LYS A 291 5.52 -10.38 17.98
N LEU A 292 6.75 -10.44 18.51
CA LEU A 292 7.64 -9.29 18.59
C LEU A 292 8.00 -8.78 17.20
N ALA A 293 8.40 -9.65 16.28
CA ALA A 293 8.70 -9.29 14.89
C ALA A 293 7.52 -8.56 14.23
N ASN A 294 6.29 -9.06 14.39
CA ASN A 294 5.08 -8.39 13.89
C ASN A 294 4.85 -7.00 14.53
N ILE A 295 5.09 -6.87 15.85
CA ILE A 295 4.98 -5.58 16.56
C ILE A 295 5.98 -4.57 15.98
N LEU A 296 7.22 -4.99 15.78
CA LEU A 296 8.30 -4.16 15.23
C LEU A 296 8.00 -3.75 13.79
N TYR A 297 7.48 -4.69 12.98
CA TYR A 297 7.09 -4.44 11.58
C TYR A 297 5.94 -3.42 11.49
N VAL A 298 4.85 -3.61 12.23
CA VAL A 298 3.72 -2.67 12.21
C VAL A 298 4.10 -1.31 12.79
N GLY A 299 4.94 -1.29 13.82
CA GLY A 299 5.52 -0.06 14.38
C GLY A 299 6.53 0.60 13.45
N GLN A 300 6.94 -0.09 12.40
CA GLN A 300 7.99 0.32 11.47
C GLN A 300 9.25 0.81 12.19
N ILE A 301 9.66 0.03 13.18
CA ILE A 301 10.85 0.34 14.00
C ILE A 301 12.10 0.28 13.13
N PRO A 302 13.02 1.27 13.23
CA PRO A 302 14.25 1.26 12.47
C PRO A 302 15.12 0.04 12.77
N GLU A 303 15.72 -0.53 11.74
CA GLU A 303 16.61 -1.71 11.85
C GLU A 303 17.70 -1.54 12.91
N LYS A 304 18.33 -0.37 12.97
CA LYS A 304 19.35 -0.05 13.99
C LYS A 304 18.81 -0.21 15.42
N ASP A 305 17.55 0.13 15.67
CA ASP A 305 16.94 0.03 16.98
C ASP A 305 16.59 -1.43 17.31
N ILE A 306 16.19 -2.20 16.30
CA ILE A 306 15.97 -3.66 16.43
C ILE A 306 17.28 -4.34 16.81
N GLN A 307 18.37 -4.08 16.11
CA GLN A 307 19.70 -4.62 16.39
C GLN A 307 20.18 -4.24 17.79
N ASN A 308 19.94 -3.00 18.26
CA ASN A 308 20.26 -2.59 19.63
C ASN A 308 19.46 -3.37 20.67
N LEU A 309 18.18 -3.65 20.40
CA LEU A 309 17.34 -4.46 21.30
C LEU A 309 17.84 -5.90 21.35
N GLU A 310 18.14 -6.52 20.20
CA GLU A 310 18.64 -7.90 20.10
C GLU A 310 20.00 -8.07 20.79
N SER A 311 20.86 -7.06 20.68
CA SER A 311 22.17 -7.06 21.35
C SER A 311 22.05 -6.96 22.88
N ASN A 312 20.94 -6.44 23.42
CA ASN A 312 20.68 -6.36 24.87
C ASN A 312 19.81 -7.56 25.31
N LYS A 313 20.45 -8.72 25.47
CA LYS A 313 19.77 -9.98 25.79
C LYS A 313 18.83 -9.89 27.02
N SER A 314 19.24 -9.20 28.08
CA SER A 314 18.39 -9.04 29.27
C SER A 314 17.11 -8.25 28.99
N LEU A 315 17.21 -7.17 28.21
CA LEU A 315 16.04 -6.38 27.79
C LEU A 315 15.16 -7.16 26.80
N TYR A 316 15.77 -7.85 25.83
CA TYR A 316 15.07 -8.69 24.88
C TYR A 316 14.23 -9.76 25.58
N ASP A 317 14.83 -10.53 26.50
CA ASP A 317 14.13 -11.55 27.30
C ASP A 317 12.98 -10.96 28.14
N LYS A 318 13.17 -9.75 28.68
CA LYS A 318 12.11 -9.05 29.43
C LYS A 318 10.94 -8.66 28.53
N VAL A 319 11.22 -8.22 27.31
CA VAL A 319 10.19 -7.91 26.30
C VAL A 319 9.42 -9.17 25.92
N LEU A 320 10.10 -10.28 25.63
CA LEU A 320 9.46 -11.56 25.32
C LEU A 320 8.58 -12.09 26.47
N LYS A 321 9.06 -12.01 27.73
CA LYS A 321 8.25 -12.37 28.91
C LYS A 321 7.00 -11.50 29.00
N THR A 322 7.11 -10.20 28.70
CA THR A 322 5.96 -9.30 28.70
C THR A 322 4.95 -9.70 27.61
N ILE A 323 5.42 -10.06 26.42
CA ILE A 323 4.55 -10.55 25.33
C ILE A 323 3.84 -11.85 25.75
N LYS A 324 4.57 -12.81 26.34
CA LYS A 324 4.00 -14.08 26.84
C LYS A 324 2.92 -13.88 27.90
N SER A 325 3.08 -12.87 28.76
CA SER A 325 2.10 -12.57 29.82
C SER A 325 0.81 -11.92 29.31
N GLN A 326 0.76 -11.45 28.05
CA GLN A 326 -0.43 -10.83 27.50
C GLN A 326 -1.40 -11.91 26.97
N ARG A 327 -2.61 -11.97 27.55
CA ARG A 327 -3.68 -12.85 27.05
C ARG A 327 -4.09 -12.53 25.62
N ARG A 328 -4.02 -11.26 25.24
CA ARG A 328 -4.45 -10.74 23.95
C ARG A 328 -3.55 -9.59 23.53
N LEU A 329 -2.97 -9.72 22.33
CA LEU A 329 -2.26 -8.64 21.68
C LEU A 329 -3.16 -8.07 20.60
N GLN A 330 -3.54 -6.81 20.77
CA GLN A 330 -4.47 -6.15 19.88
C GLN A 330 -3.85 -4.89 19.32
N PHE A 331 -3.82 -4.79 17.99
CA PHE A 331 -3.55 -3.54 17.29
C PHE A 331 -4.85 -2.75 17.11
N LYS A 332 -4.72 -1.44 17.32
CA LYS A 332 -5.77 -0.48 16.99
C LYS A 332 -5.33 0.33 15.78
N ASN A 333 -6.24 0.47 14.86
CA ASN A 333 -6.10 1.29 13.68
C ASN A 333 -7.28 2.25 13.58
N GLU A 334 -7.03 3.35 12.90
CA GLU A 334 -8.04 4.30 12.46
C GLU A 334 -8.17 4.23 10.95
N ILE A 335 -9.37 4.39 10.43
CA ILE A 335 -9.64 4.63 9.03
C ILE A 335 -10.38 5.95 8.88
N PHE A 336 -9.89 6.79 8.00
CA PHE A 336 -10.54 8.05 7.64
C PHE A 336 -10.55 8.24 6.13
N SER A 337 -11.40 9.10 5.65
CA SER A 337 -11.48 9.40 4.23
C SER A 337 -11.49 10.88 3.93
N ILE A 338 -10.91 11.21 2.78
CA ILE A 338 -10.85 12.55 2.21
C ILE A 338 -11.47 12.46 0.82
N SER A 339 -12.51 13.25 0.56
CA SER A 339 -13.17 13.28 -0.76
C SER A 339 -12.95 14.64 -1.41
N LYS A 340 -12.53 14.65 -2.68
CA LYS A 340 -12.44 15.86 -3.49
C LYS A 340 -13.84 16.20 -4.02
N ILE A 341 -14.32 17.40 -3.71
CA ILE A 341 -15.66 17.84 -4.11
C ILE A 341 -15.59 18.70 -5.36
N ARG A 342 -14.55 19.54 -5.44
CA ARG A 342 -14.33 20.46 -6.56
C ARG A 342 -12.85 20.59 -6.89
#